data_915f4564654eb357e25b23a9707ba5f7
#
_entry.id   915f4564654eb357e25b23a9707ba5f7
#
_cell.length_a   1.000
_cell.length_b   1.000
_cell.length_c   1.000
_cell.angle_alpha   90.00
_cell.angle_beta   90.00
_cell.angle_gamma   90.00
#
_symmetry.space_group_name_H-M   'P 1'
#
loop_
_entity.id
_entity.type
_entity.pdbx_description
1 polymer ?
#
loop_
_entity_poly.entity_id
_entity_poly.type
_entity_poly.pdbx_seq_one_letter_code
_entity_poly.pdbx_strand_id
1 'polypeptide(L)'
;MIAPEPLPEVFRERFAGLEEQSHPSRFEDLYHRCFGCGPGHPTGLHIRCFKTDGGVVSPVLVERRWEGPPGAAHGGIVAAYLDEILAGAVVRATGRVAVTGELTVRYVHPVPLETPLVGDARGVAEHGRYADVEGRIERLDSA
;
A
#
# COMPACT_ATOMS: atom_id res chain seq x y z
N MET A 1 18.61 -8.76 13.80
CA MET A 1 17.78 -8.24 12.68
C MET A 1 16.97 -9.40 12.13
N ILE A 2 15.65 -9.28 12.16
CA ILE A 2 14.78 -10.31 11.62
C ILE A 2 14.65 -10.03 10.12
N ALA A 3 14.92 -11.05 9.29
CA ALA A 3 14.73 -10.93 7.86
C ALA A 3 13.26 -10.66 7.55
N PRO A 4 12.93 -9.81 6.57
CA PRO A 4 11.53 -9.57 6.21
C PRO A 4 10.89 -10.86 5.71
N GLU A 5 9.61 -11.02 6.01
CA GLU A 5 8.87 -12.19 5.54
C GLU A 5 8.90 -12.25 4.02
N PRO A 6 9.05 -13.46 3.43
CA PRO A 6 8.98 -13.59 1.99
C PRO A 6 7.57 -13.27 1.52
N LEU A 7 7.47 -12.71 0.32
CA LEU A 7 6.19 -12.48 -0.31
C LEU A 7 5.52 -13.81 -0.69
N PRO A 8 4.18 -13.87 -0.71
CA PRO A 8 3.49 -15.01 -1.31
C PRO A 8 4.04 -15.29 -2.70
N GLU A 9 4.14 -16.58 -3.03
CA GLU A 9 4.78 -17.01 -4.27
C GLU A 9 4.25 -16.30 -5.52
N VAL A 10 2.95 -16.04 -5.58
CA VAL A 10 2.29 -15.39 -6.72
C VAL A 10 2.86 -14.00 -7.02
N PHE A 11 3.44 -13.33 -6.03
CA PHE A 11 4.02 -11.99 -6.20
C PHE A 11 5.51 -11.99 -6.49
N ARG A 12 6.21 -13.11 -6.31
CA ARG A 12 7.67 -13.14 -6.35
C ARG A 12 8.27 -12.67 -7.67
N GLU A 13 7.68 -13.07 -8.78
CA GLU A 13 8.18 -12.67 -10.11
C GLU A 13 8.02 -11.15 -10.32
N ARG A 14 6.86 -10.62 -10.02
CA ARG A 14 6.55 -9.20 -10.23
C ARG A 14 7.40 -8.28 -9.34
N PHE A 15 7.75 -8.74 -8.16
CA PHE A 15 8.49 -7.95 -7.19
C PHE A 15 9.98 -8.32 -7.10
N ALA A 16 10.44 -9.22 -7.96
CA ALA A 16 11.85 -9.64 -7.96
C ALA A 16 12.77 -8.45 -8.23
N GLY A 17 13.83 -8.34 -7.44
CA GLY A 17 14.83 -7.28 -7.59
C GLY A 17 14.41 -5.92 -7.03
N LEU A 18 13.20 -5.77 -6.53
CA LEU A 18 12.76 -4.50 -5.93
C LEU A 18 13.16 -4.43 -4.47
N GLU A 19 13.63 -3.27 -4.06
CA GLU A 19 13.96 -3.02 -2.66
C GLU A 19 12.72 -2.63 -1.88
N GLU A 20 12.48 -3.30 -0.77
CA GLU A 20 11.37 -2.95 0.11
C GLU A 20 11.67 -1.64 0.83
N GLN A 21 10.69 -0.73 0.87
CA GLN A 21 10.83 0.53 1.57
C GLN A 21 10.53 0.34 3.04
N SER A 22 11.49 0.67 3.88
CA SER A 22 11.27 0.73 5.32
C SER A 22 10.68 2.08 5.68
N HIS A 23 10.04 2.16 6.84
CA HIS A 23 9.53 3.43 7.35
C HIS A 23 10.70 4.38 7.61
N PRO A 24 10.62 5.65 7.18
CA PRO A 24 11.74 6.59 7.32
C PRO A 24 11.98 7.05 8.75
N SER A 25 11.05 6.79 9.66
CA SER A 25 11.17 7.18 11.04
C SER A 25 12.19 6.28 11.76
N ARG A 26 13.12 6.91 12.48
CA ARG A 26 13.97 6.17 13.42
C ARG A 26 13.21 5.70 14.66
N PHE A 27 11.92 6.01 14.72
CA PHE A 27 11.01 5.53 15.74
C PHE A 27 10.05 4.50 15.15
N GLU A 28 10.58 3.48 14.48
CA GLU A 28 9.79 2.42 13.84
C GLU A 28 8.77 1.80 14.79
N ASP A 29 9.10 1.71 16.08
CA ASP A 29 8.20 1.18 17.09
C ASP A 29 6.89 1.94 17.21
N LEU A 30 6.86 3.24 16.86
CA LEU A 30 5.65 4.03 16.90
C LEU A 30 4.61 3.56 15.88
N TYR A 31 5.07 2.97 14.79
CA TYR A 31 4.21 2.51 13.70
C TYR A 31 3.91 1.01 13.77
N HIS A 32 4.42 0.34 14.80
CA HIS A 32 4.20 -1.09 15.00
C HIS A 32 2.72 -1.47 15.05
N ARG A 33 1.87 -0.57 15.54
CA ARG A 33 0.43 -0.77 15.67
C ARG A 33 -0.37 -0.05 14.60
N CYS A 34 0.26 0.42 13.52
CA CYS A 34 -0.46 1.05 12.43
C CYS A 34 -1.36 0.02 11.74
N PHE A 35 -2.62 0.36 11.55
CA PHE A 35 -3.57 -0.51 10.87
C PHE A 35 -3.13 -0.85 9.45
N GLY A 36 -2.57 0.12 8.72
CA GLY A 36 -2.15 -0.08 7.34
C GLY A 36 -0.86 -0.87 7.20
N CYS A 37 0.18 -0.50 7.95
CA CYS A 37 1.53 -1.05 7.74
C CYS A 37 2.17 -1.71 8.96
N GLY A 38 1.53 -1.63 10.14
CA GLY A 38 2.16 -2.10 11.37
C GLY A 38 2.21 -3.61 11.48
N PRO A 39 3.41 -4.20 11.63
CA PRO A 39 3.52 -5.66 11.76
C PRO A 39 2.90 -6.21 13.04
N GLY A 40 2.75 -5.37 14.06
CA GLY A 40 2.16 -5.79 15.33
C GLY A 40 0.66 -5.59 15.44
N HIS A 41 -0.01 -5.04 14.41
CA HIS A 41 -1.45 -4.89 14.46
C HIS A 41 -2.12 -6.24 14.26
N PRO A 42 -2.97 -6.71 15.20
CA PRO A 42 -3.50 -8.08 15.14
C PRO A 42 -4.47 -8.33 13.98
N THR A 43 -5.12 -7.29 13.48
CA THR A 43 -6.09 -7.39 12.40
C THR A 43 -5.84 -6.38 11.29
N GLY A 44 -4.63 -5.82 11.21
CA GLY A 44 -4.27 -4.83 10.20
C GLY A 44 -4.01 -5.43 8.83
N LEU A 45 -3.74 -4.55 7.87
CA LEU A 45 -3.56 -4.94 6.48
C LEU A 45 -2.12 -5.36 6.15
N HIS A 46 -1.16 -5.00 6.99
CA HIS A 46 0.26 -5.32 6.85
C HIS A 46 0.79 -4.97 5.45
N ILE A 47 0.42 -3.79 4.96
CA ILE A 47 0.79 -3.32 3.62
C ILE A 47 2.29 -3.09 3.54
N ARG A 48 2.89 -3.56 2.47
CA ARG A 48 4.33 -3.43 2.21
C ARG A 48 4.51 -2.68 0.89
N CYS A 49 5.43 -1.72 0.89
CA CYS A 49 5.74 -0.94 -0.30
C CYS A 49 7.16 -1.22 -0.77
N PHE A 50 7.31 -1.33 -2.06
CA PHE A 50 8.59 -1.57 -2.73
C PHE A 50 8.91 -0.40 -3.63
N LYS A 51 10.18 -0.02 -3.69
CA LYS A 51 10.63 1.17 -4.42
C LYS A 51 10.61 0.93 -5.93
N THR A 52 10.04 1.91 -6.64
CA THR A 52 10.11 1.97 -8.10
C THR A 52 10.63 3.32 -8.52
N ASP A 53 10.89 3.50 -9.82
CA ASP A 53 11.25 4.80 -10.35
C ASP A 53 10.04 5.72 -10.22
N GLY A 54 10.20 6.80 -9.44
CA GLY A 54 9.16 7.80 -9.24
C GLY A 54 8.04 7.44 -8.27
N GLY A 55 8.12 6.29 -7.58
CA GLY A 55 7.06 5.92 -6.65
C GLY A 55 7.28 4.62 -5.92
N VAL A 56 6.19 3.96 -5.61
CA VAL A 56 6.19 2.65 -4.95
C VAL A 56 5.17 1.72 -5.60
N VAL A 57 5.38 0.42 -5.39
CA VAL A 57 4.45 -0.63 -5.79
C VAL A 57 4.23 -1.55 -4.58
N SER A 58 3.03 -2.09 -4.46
CA SER A 58 2.65 -2.91 -3.30
C SER A 58 1.89 -4.15 -3.74
N PRO A 59 2.22 -5.33 -3.19
CA PRO A 59 1.37 -6.50 -3.38
C PRO A 59 0.09 -6.32 -2.58
N VAL A 60 -1.05 -6.61 -3.19
CA VAL A 60 -2.36 -6.45 -2.55
C VAL A 60 -3.14 -7.74 -2.68
N LEU A 61 -3.57 -8.27 -1.55
CA LEU A 61 -4.44 -9.44 -1.49
C LEU A 61 -5.47 -9.19 -0.40
N VAL A 62 -6.71 -8.90 -0.81
CA VAL A 62 -7.76 -8.60 0.16
C VAL A 62 -8.38 -9.91 0.65
N GLU A 63 -8.23 -10.17 1.92
CA GLU A 63 -8.76 -11.37 2.55
C GLU A 63 -10.29 -11.35 2.62
N ARG A 64 -10.89 -12.55 2.60
CA ARG A 64 -12.34 -12.72 2.68
C ARG A 64 -12.98 -12.02 3.88
N ARG A 65 -12.26 -11.92 4.99
CA ARG A 65 -12.78 -11.24 6.19
C ARG A 65 -13.07 -9.75 5.96
N TRP A 66 -12.55 -9.18 4.88
CA TRP A 66 -12.79 -7.79 4.50
C TRP A 66 -13.85 -7.63 3.41
N GLU A 67 -14.69 -8.64 3.27
CA GLU A 67 -15.78 -8.61 2.29
C GLU A 67 -16.79 -7.50 2.60
N GLY A 68 -17.21 -6.79 1.55
CA GLY A 68 -18.32 -5.86 1.59
C GLY A 68 -19.48 -6.45 0.79
N PRO A 69 -19.74 -5.98 -0.45
CA PRO A 69 -20.71 -6.66 -1.30
C PRO A 69 -20.28 -8.10 -1.55
N PRO A 70 -21.22 -9.05 -1.75
CA PRO A 70 -20.83 -10.45 -1.96
C PRO A 70 -19.75 -10.63 -3.03
N GLY A 71 -18.64 -11.23 -2.62
CA GLY A 71 -17.50 -11.52 -3.50
C GLY A 71 -16.55 -10.37 -3.73
N ALA A 72 -16.79 -9.20 -3.17
CA ALA A 72 -15.95 -8.02 -3.36
C ALA A 72 -15.44 -7.46 -2.04
N ALA A 73 -14.29 -6.79 -2.10
CA ALA A 73 -13.73 -6.12 -0.95
C ALA A 73 -14.61 -4.95 -0.51
N HIS A 74 -14.70 -4.72 0.78
CA HIS A 74 -15.37 -3.55 1.32
C HIS A 74 -14.67 -2.27 0.83
N GLY A 75 -15.45 -1.27 0.40
CA GLY A 75 -14.90 -0.02 -0.14
C GLY A 75 -13.95 0.69 0.80
N GLY A 76 -14.25 0.69 2.10
CA GLY A 76 -13.37 1.29 3.11
C GLY A 76 -12.02 0.57 3.21
N ILE A 77 -12.00 -0.74 3.02
CA ILE A 77 -10.74 -1.51 3.01
C ILE A 77 -9.91 -1.15 1.77
N VAL A 78 -10.55 -1.04 0.61
CA VAL A 78 -9.87 -0.61 -0.62
C VAL A 78 -9.27 0.78 -0.42
N ALA A 79 -10.03 1.70 0.17
CA ALA A 79 -9.55 3.05 0.47
C ALA A 79 -8.37 3.02 1.45
N ALA A 80 -8.40 2.12 2.44
CA ALA A 80 -7.29 1.97 3.39
C ALA A 80 -6.01 1.49 2.69
N TYR A 81 -6.12 0.54 1.78
CA TYR A 81 -4.97 0.12 0.96
C TYR A 81 -4.40 1.29 0.17
N LEU A 82 -5.26 2.03 -0.52
CA LEU A 82 -4.82 3.17 -1.33
C LEU A 82 -4.19 4.26 -0.47
N ASP A 83 -4.80 4.57 0.66
CA ASP A 83 -4.27 5.56 1.59
C ASP A 83 -2.83 5.24 1.99
N GLU A 84 -2.57 4.00 2.35
CA GLU A 84 -1.24 3.56 2.76
C GLU A 84 -0.24 3.57 1.62
N ILE A 85 -0.64 3.11 0.44
CA ILE A 85 0.25 3.07 -0.73
C ILE A 85 0.60 4.48 -1.20
N LEU A 86 -0.38 5.38 -1.20
CA LEU A 86 -0.17 6.79 -1.52
C LEU A 86 0.79 7.45 -0.53
N ALA A 87 0.60 7.18 0.77
CA ALA A 87 1.52 7.64 1.81
C ALA A 87 2.94 7.10 1.59
N GLY A 88 3.05 5.85 1.17
CA GLY A 88 4.33 5.24 0.83
C GLY A 88 5.05 5.97 -0.29
N ALA A 89 4.31 6.44 -1.29
CA ALA A 89 4.90 7.21 -2.40
C ALA A 89 5.40 8.59 -1.92
N VAL A 90 4.69 9.21 -0.99
CA VAL A 90 5.13 10.49 -0.40
C VAL A 90 6.43 10.29 0.37
N VAL A 91 6.51 9.22 1.17
CA VAL A 91 7.76 8.86 1.88
C VAL A 91 8.89 8.63 0.87
N ARG A 92 8.61 7.91 -0.21
CA ARG A 92 9.61 7.62 -1.26
C ARG A 92 10.18 8.89 -1.88
N ALA A 93 9.32 9.87 -2.14
CA ALA A 93 9.71 11.12 -2.81
C ALA A 93 10.35 12.12 -1.85
N THR A 94 9.89 12.20 -0.60
CA THR A 94 10.28 13.27 0.32
C THR A 94 11.13 12.83 1.50
N GLY A 95 11.15 11.53 1.80
CA GLY A 95 11.79 11.00 3.00
C GLY A 95 11.03 11.32 4.29
N ARG A 96 9.83 11.88 4.20
CA ARG A 96 9.06 12.31 5.35
C ARG A 96 7.69 11.65 5.38
N VAL A 97 7.23 11.36 6.60
CA VAL A 97 5.88 10.86 6.83
C VAL A 97 4.90 12.03 6.74
N ALA A 98 3.76 11.78 6.12
CA ALA A 98 2.67 12.75 6.06
C ALA A 98 1.40 12.13 6.60
N VAL A 99 0.48 12.97 7.05
CA VAL A 99 -0.87 12.55 7.41
C VAL A 99 -1.80 12.90 6.26
N THR A 100 -2.80 12.04 6.04
CA THR A 100 -3.76 12.23 4.95
C THR A 100 -4.67 13.42 5.27
N GLY A 101 -4.67 14.41 4.40
CA GLY A 101 -5.58 15.55 4.51
C GLY A 101 -6.86 15.34 3.71
N GLU A 102 -6.74 14.70 2.56
CA GLU A 102 -7.87 14.42 1.68
C GLU A 102 -7.56 13.17 0.86
N LEU A 103 -8.55 12.31 0.71
CA LEU A 103 -8.44 11.11 -0.10
C LEU A 103 -9.67 11.00 -1.00
N THR A 104 -9.44 10.95 -2.30
CA THR A 104 -10.52 10.75 -3.28
C THR A 104 -10.31 9.41 -3.97
N VAL A 105 -11.29 8.54 -3.91
CA VAL A 105 -11.21 7.20 -4.52
C VAL A 105 -12.31 7.03 -5.55
N ARG A 106 -11.91 6.56 -6.73
CA ARG A 106 -12.85 6.16 -7.77
C ARG A 106 -12.85 4.65 -7.86
N TYR A 107 -14.01 4.06 -7.65
CA TYR A 107 -14.19 2.61 -7.72
C TYR A 107 -14.70 2.24 -9.11
N VAL A 108 -13.77 1.96 -10.03
CA VAL A 108 -14.12 1.68 -11.43
C VAL A 108 -14.73 0.29 -11.58
N HIS A 109 -14.18 -0.68 -10.84
CA HIS A 109 -14.67 -2.06 -10.81
C HIS A 109 -14.67 -2.57 -9.38
N PRO A 110 -15.53 -3.53 -9.02
CA PRO A 110 -15.43 -4.20 -7.74
C PRO A 110 -14.03 -4.82 -7.58
N VAL A 111 -13.46 -4.70 -6.39
CA VAL A 111 -12.16 -5.29 -6.09
C VAL A 111 -12.37 -6.72 -5.61
N PRO A 112 -11.83 -7.72 -6.31
CA PRO A 112 -12.08 -9.11 -5.94
C PRO A 112 -11.31 -9.52 -4.69
N LEU A 113 -11.93 -10.44 -3.92
CA LEU A 113 -11.31 -11.04 -2.74
C LEU A 113 -10.35 -12.16 -3.16
N GLU A 114 -9.34 -12.44 -2.31
CA GLU A 114 -8.41 -13.56 -2.46
C GLU A 114 -7.78 -13.63 -3.86
N THR A 115 -7.63 -12.48 -4.50
CA THR A 115 -7.10 -12.37 -5.85
C THR A 115 -5.84 -11.50 -5.82
N PRO A 116 -4.75 -11.94 -6.45
CA PRO A 116 -3.53 -11.14 -6.49
C PRO A 116 -3.74 -9.83 -7.25
N LEU A 117 -3.47 -8.73 -6.56
CA LEU A 117 -3.58 -7.38 -7.09
C LEU A 117 -2.27 -6.65 -6.86
N VAL A 118 -2.08 -5.58 -7.58
CA VAL A 118 -0.93 -4.71 -7.41
C VAL A 118 -1.41 -3.28 -7.24
N GLY A 119 -0.89 -2.61 -6.22
CA GLY A 119 -1.11 -1.19 -6.02
C GLY A 119 0.13 -0.42 -6.43
N ASP A 120 -0.05 0.74 -7.07
CA ASP A 120 1.07 1.57 -7.43
C ASP A 120 0.72 3.03 -7.19
N ALA A 121 1.70 3.80 -6.76
CA ALA A 121 1.53 5.23 -6.53
C ALA A 121 2.78 5.97 -6.95
N ARG A 122 2.57 7.13 -7.58
CA ARG A 122 3.65 7.94 -8.15
C ARG A 122 3.21 9.37 -8.35
N GLY A 123 4.11 10.20 -8.88
CA GLY A 123 3.77 11.55 -9.30
C GLY A 123 3.57 12.50 -8.13
N VAL A 124 4.36 12.34 -7.07
CA VAL A 124 4.27 13.23 -5.92
C VAL A 124 4.63 14.65 -6.33
N ALA A 125 3.72 15.59 -6.07
CA ALA A 125 3.93 17.01 -6.30
C ALA A 125 3.82 17.76 -4.98
N GLU A 126 4.90 18.40 -4.56
CA GLU A 126 4.96 19.12 -3.30
C GLU A 126 4.49 20.56 -3.48
N HIS A 127 3.65 21.03 -2.56
CA HIS A 127 3.07 22.37 -2.55
C HIS A 127 3.28 23.08 -1.21
N GLY A 128 4.46 22.95 -0.63
CA GLY A 128 4.76 23.51 0.68
C GLY A 128 4.22 22.65 1.82
N ARG A 129 3.03 22.99 2.34
CA ARG A 129 2.45 22.27 3.48
C ARG A 129 1.81 20.94 3.12
N TYR A 130 1.52 20.71 1.85
CA TYR A 130 0.86 19.49 1.40
C TYR A 130 1.52 18.99 0.13
N ALA A 131 1.24 17.73 -0.20
CA ALA A 131 1.67 17.10 -1.43
C ALA A 131 0.48 16.35 -2.05
N ASP A 132 0.40 16.36 -3.36
CA ASP A 132 -0.55 15.54 -4.11
C ASP A 132 0.16 14.30 -4.61
N VAL A 133 -0.57 13.19 -4.65
CA VAL A 133 -0.05 11.93 -5.14
C VAL A 133 -1.19 11.13 -5.76
N GLU A 134 -0.90 10.37 -6.81
CA GLU A 134 -1.87 9.52 -7.48
C GLU A 134 -1.47 8.07 -7.41
N GLY A 135 -2.47 7.20 -7.40
CA GLY A 135 -2.22 5.77 -7.37
C GLY A 135 -3.42 4.97 -7.85
N ARG A 136 -3.21 3.67 -8.00
CA ARG A 136 -4.27 2.76 -8.43
C ARG A 136 -4.00 1.36 -7.94
N ILE A 137 -5.05 0.56 -7.92
CA ILE A 137 -4.97 -0.88 -7.67
C ILE A 137 -5.51 -1.56 -8.92
N GLU A 138 -4.79 -2.55 -9.43
CA GLU A 138 -5.19 -3.32 -10.59
C GLU A 138 -4.83 -4.79 -10.43
N ARG A 139 -5.34 -5.65 -11.29
CA ARG A 139 -4.98 -7.06 -11.24
C ARG A 139 -3.50 -7.24 -11.53
N LEU A 140 -2.89 -8.20 -10.86
CA LEU A 140 -1.47 -8.50 -11.05
C LEU A 140 -1.18 -8.88 -12.52
N ASP A 141 -2.08 -9.65 -13.12
CA ASP A 141 -1.93 -10.11 -14.50
C ASP A 141 -2.21 -9.02 -15.56
N SER A 142 -2.74 -7.86 -15.13
CA SER A 142 -3.00 -6.71 -16.00
C SER A 142 -1.93 -5.64 -15.89
N ALA A 143 -1.05 -5.77 -14.93
CA ALA A 143 -0.05 -4.76 -14.61
C ALA A 143 1.21 -4.84 -15.48
#